data_25f4405123a892de3687a6945074fd33
#
_entry.id   25f4405123a892de3687a6945074fd33
#
_cell.length_a   1.000
_cell.length_b   1.000
_cell.length_c   1.000
_cell.angle_alpha   90.00
_cell.angle_beta   90.00
_cell.angle_gamma   90.00
#
_symmetry.space_group_name_H-M   'P 1'
#
loop_
_entity.id
_entity.type
_entity.pdbx_description
1 polymer ?
#
loop_
_entity_poly.entity_id
_entity_poly.type
_entity_poly.pdbx_seq_one_letter_code
_entity_poly.pdbx_strand_id
1 'polypeptide(L)'
;MPRGVPKAGRRAPRGSRMLDAAVGRFQPQVVVSNETDAEIDTKLRERFSVLGDLAEAAIAGDIRAMIVSGPAGLGKSFTVEAALATTDTPHCIVKGFVRATGLYKKLWQYRHAGNVLVFDDADSIFFDDVSLNLLKAACDSTDVRRVSYLAESQMEDEDGGTIPRSFAFDGTVIFITNFDMDEAIERGHRLEEHFKALVSRAHYIDMAMKTRRDYVIRIKQVVGDGMLKAQGYSAIEEADIMSFIDRHEADLRELSLRMVIKVASLRRSNPAKFEKMAKVTCCKASR
;
A
#
# COMPACT_ATOMS: atom_id res chain seq x y z
N MET A 1 -23.88 -59.20 -6.76
CA MET A 1 -24.09 -57.81 -6.24
C MET A 1 -22.80 -57.02 -6.37
N PRO A 2 -22.71 -55.99 -7.20
CA PRO A 2 -21.51 -55.20 -7.33
C PRO A 2 -21.48 -54.12 -6.26
N ARG A 3 -20.31 -53.94 -5.62
CA ARG A 3 -20.02 -52.91 -4.59
C ARG A 3 -19.97 -51.55 -5.24
N GLY A 4 -20.73 -50.58 -4.66
CA GLY A 4 -20.78 -49.23 -5.13
C GLY A 4 -19.46 -48.48 -4.92
N VAL A 5 -19.06 -47.70 -5.92
CA VAL A 5 -17.92 -46.80 -5.92
C VAL A 5 -18.27 -45.54 -5.09
N PRO A 6 -17.43 -45.09 -4.13
CA PRO A 6 -17.68 -43.87 -3.40
C PRO A 6 -17.56 -42.66 -4.33
N LYS A 7 -18.57 -41.79 -4.39
CA LYS A 7 -18.51 -40.52 -5.08
C LYS A 7 -17.46 -39.61 -4.45
N ALA A 8 -16.43 -39.28 -5.20
CA ALA A 8 -15.43 -38.30 -4.82
C ALA A 8 -16.11 -36.94 -4.64
N GLY A 9 -16.19 -36.44 -3.41
CA GLY A 9 -16.62 -35.07 -3.11
C GLY A 9 -15.65 -34.10 -3.76
N ARG A 10 -16.16 -33.16 -4.56
CA ARG A 10 -15.39 -32.05 -5.10
C ARG A 10 -14.83 -31.22 -3.95
N ARG A 11 -13.52 -31.32 -3.73
CA ARG A 11 -12.80 -30.40 -2.85
C ARG A 11 -12.77 -29.03 -3.54
N ALA A 12 -13.39 -28.03 -2.92
CA ALA A 12 -13.23 -26.64 -3.35
C ALA A 12 -11.73 -26.26 -3.34
N PRO A 13 -11.26 -25.45 -4.30
CA PRO A 13 -9.86 -25.06 -4.36
C PRO A 13 -9.49 -24.31 -3.07
N ARG A 14 -8.47 -24.79 -2.38
CA ARG A 14 -7.99 -24.27 -1.09
C ARG A 14 -7.51 -22.81 -1.13
N GLY A 15 -7.37 -22.21 -2.34
CA GLY A 15 -6.84 -20.86 -2.52
C GLY A 15 -7.83 -19.72 -2.30
N SER A 16 -9.13 -19.92 -2.59
CA SER A 16 -10.10 -18.80 -2.54
C SER A 16 -10.57 -18.44 -1.14
N ARG A 17 -10.57 -19.37 -0.18
CA ARG A 17 -10.94 -19.10 1.21
C ARG A 17 -9.87 -18.41 2.04
N MET A 18 -8.59 -18.43 1.62
CA MET A 18 -7.50 -17.79 2.35
C MET A 18 -7.38 -16.29 2.02
N LEU A 19 -7.76 -15.85 0.83
CA LEU A 19 -7.71 -14.43 0.46
C LEU A 19 -8.78 -13.59 1.17
N ASP A 20 -9.94 -14.17 1.47
CA ASP A 20 -11.03 -13.45 2.14
C ASP A 20 -10.82 -13.26 3.65
N ALA A 21 -10.01 -14.10 4.29
CA ALA A 21 -9.73 -14.02 5.72
C ALA A 21 -8.47 -13.21 6.06
N ALA A 22 -7.62 -12.91 5.06
CA ALA A 22 -6.31 -12.29 5.28
C ALA A 22 -6.27 -10.78 4.96
N VAL A 23 -7.32 -10.23 4.36
CA VAL A 23 -7.38 -8.80 4.07
C VAL A 23 -8.01 -8.11 5.26
N GLY A 24 -7.21 -7.76 6.24
CA GLY A 24 -7.56 -6.74 7.24
C GLY A 24 -7.84 -5.45 6.46
N ARG A 25 -9.10 -5.22 6.11
CA ARG A 25 -9.48 -3.96 5.47
C ARG A 25 -9.51 -2.93 6.56
N PHE A 26 -8.65 -1.92 6.48
CA PHE A 26 -8.83 -0.71 7.27
C PHE A 26 -10.25 -0.19 7.06
N GLN A 27 -11.12 -0.44 8.01
CA GLN A 27 -12.45 0.12 8.02
C GLN A 27 -12.51 1.15 9.13
N PRO A 28 -12.97 2.40 8.85
CA PRO A 28 -13.13 3.38 9.89
C PRO A 28 -14.09 2.83 10.94
N GLN A 29 -13.56 2.58 12.13
CA GLN A 29 -14.38 2.18 13.27
C GLN A 29 -15.22 3.38 13.73
N VAL A 30 -16.41 3.13 14.25
CA VAL A 30 -17.19 4.14 14.96
C VAL A 30 -16.59 4.30 16.36
N VAL A 31 -15.39 4.85 16.42
CA VAL A 31 -14.75 5.25 17.67
C VAL A 31 -15.08 6.73 17.87
N VAL A 32 -15.71 7.07 19.00
CA VAL A 32 -15.88 8.48 19.38
C VAL A 32 -14.53 8.95 19.89
N SER A 33 -13.80 9.66 19.08
CA SER A 33 -12.59 10.36 19.50
C SER A 33 -12.99 11.67 20.21
N ASN A 34 -12.43 11.91 21.39
CA ASN A 34 -12.59 13.20 22.11
C ASN A 34 -11.66 14.28 21.54
N GLU A 35 -10.86 13.96 20.52
CA GLU A 35 -9.92 14.89 19.88
C GLU A 35 -10.66 15.93 19.04
N THR A 36 -10.16 17.15 19.04
CA THR A 36 -10.62 18.22 18.17
C THR A 36 -10.15 17.99 16.74
N ASP A 37 -10.81 18.63 15.75
CA ASP A 37 -10.37 18.58 14.34
C ASP A 37 -8.94 19.10 14.19
N ALA A 38 -8.56 20.12 14.94
CA ALA A 38 -7.21 20.69 14.90
C ALA A 38 -6.13 19.73 15.45
N GLU A 39 -6.44 18.95 16.49
CA GLU A 39 -5.53 17.93 17.01
C GLU A 39 -5.36 16.78 16.01
N ILE A 40 -6.45 16.35 15.39
CA ILE A 40 -6.41 15.31 14.34
C ILE A 40 -5.62 15.83 13.13
N ASP A 41 -5.88 17.06 12.67
CA ASP A 41 -5.14 17.70 11.57
C ASP A 41 -3.65 17.71 11.86
N THR A 42 -3.24 18.17 13.02
CA THR A 42 -1.83 18.23 13.43
C THR A 42 -1.18 16.85 13.41
N LYS A 43 -1.81 15.85 14.02
CA LYS A 43 -1.30 14.47 14.04
C LYS A 43 -1.16 13.86 12.64
N LEU A 44 -2.12 14.11 11.75
CA LEU A 44 -2.05 13.60 10.39
C LEU A 44 -0.93 14.28 9.60
N ARG A 45 -0.77 15.60 9.73
CA ARG A 45 0.35 16.34 9.11
C ARG A 45 1.69 15.80 9.59
N GLU A 46 1.86 15.62 10.90
CA GLU A 46 3.08 15.07 11.50
C GLU A 46 3.40 13.66 10.94
N ARG A 47 2.42 12.77 10.90
CA ARG A 47 2.63 11.39 10.34
C ARG A 47 3.05 11.42 8.87
N PHE A 48 2.44 12.27 8.05
CA PHE A 48 2.82 12.37 6.64
C PHE A 48 4.15 13.10 6.44
N SER A 49 4.53 14.02 7.34
CA SER A 49 5.89 14.60 7.36
C SER A 49 6.91 13.52 7.68
N VAL A 50 6.71 12.73 8.74
CA VAL A 50 7.60 11.62 9.11
C VAL A 50 7.69 10.57 7.99
N LEU A 51 6.59 10.30 7.28
CA LEU A 51 6.63 9.43 6.11
C LEU A 51 7.54 9.99 5.01
N GLY A 52 7.49 11.29 4.76
CA GLY A 52 8.39 11.97 3.82
C GLY A 52 9.85 11.84 4.25
N ASP A 53 10.16 12.18 5.49
CA ASP A 53 11.51 12.12 6.06
C ASP A 53 12.09 10.69 5.99
N LEU A 54 11.28 9.67 6.32
CA LEU A 54 11.68 8.27 6.21
C LEU A 54 11.88 7.82 4.76
N ALA A 55 11.05 8.31 3.83
CA ALA A 55 11.24 8.02 2.41
C ALA A 55 12.54 8.62 1.89
N GLU A 56 12.87 9.86 2.26
CA GLU A 56 14.14 10.50 1.91
C GLU A 56 15.33 9.74 2.50
N ALA A 57 15.28 9.35 3.77
CA ALA A 57 16.33 8.56 4.42
C ALA A 57 16.50 7.17 3.75
N ALA A 58 15.41 6.54 3.32
CA ALA A 58 15.46 5.28 2.57
C ALA A 58 16.09 5.46 1.18
N ILE A 59 15.76 6.54 0.49
CA ILE A 59 16.30 6.87 -0.84
C ILE A 59 17.78 7.23 -0.75
N ALA A 60 18.21 7.92 0.32
CA ALA A 60 19.61 8.23 0.60
C ALA A 60 20.42 6.97 0.98
N GLY A 61 19.77 5.87 1.36
CA GLY A 61 20.42 4.63 1.81
C GLY A 61 20.77 4.61 3.30
N ASP A 62 20.32 5.59 4.07
CA ASP A 62 20.54 5.67 5.53
C ASP A 62 19.74 4.58 6.27
N ILE A 63 18.60 4.18 5.70
CA ILE A 63 17.80 3.06 6.18
C ILE A 63 17.65 2.00 5.10
N ARG A 64 17.70 0.73 5.51
CA ARG A 64 17.75 -0.42 4.58
C ARG A 64 16.39 -0.87 4.09
N ALA A 65 15.36 -0.70 4.93
CA ALA A 65 14.01 -1.10 4.62
C ALA A 65 12.98 -0.23 5.35
N MET A 66 11.88 0.07 4.67
CA MET A 66 10.74 0.79 5.22
C MET A 66 9.44 0.08 4.83
N ILE A 67 8.49 -0.02 5.76
CA ILE A 67 7.14 -0.53 5.52
C ILE A 67 6.15 0.57 5.87
N VAL A 68 5.34 0.98 4.91
CA VAL A 68 4.25 1.94 5.07
C VAL A 68 2.93 1.20 4.97
N SER A 69 2.28 1.00 6.11
CA SER A 69 0.97 0.36 6.19
C SER A 69 -0.13 1.40 6.39
N GLY A 70 -1.30 1.17 5.83
CA GLY A 70 -2.47 2.04 6.07
C GLY A 70 -3.49 2.01 4.94
N PRO A 71 -4.63 2.71 5.11
CA PRO A 71 -5.74 2.65 4.16
C PRO A 71 -5.38 3.20 2.79
N ALA A 72 -6.04 2.64 1.76
CA ALA A 72 -5.83 3.04 0.38
C ALA A 72 -6.31 4.48 0.09
N GLY A 73 -5.66 5.15 -0.85
CA GLY A 73 -6.13 6.41 -1.44
C GLY A 73 -5.99 7.64 -0.53
N LEU A 74 -5.01 7.64 0.39
CA LEU A 74 -4.75 8.76 1.31
C LEU A 74 -3.39 9.46 1.10
N GLY A 75 -2.66 9.07 0.05
CA GLY A 75 -1.45 9.76 -0.37
C GLY A 75 -0.13 9.04 -0.05
N LYS A 76 -0.12 7.82 0.51
CA LYS A 76 1.12 7.09 0.82
C LYS A 76 2.06 6.97 -0.38
N SER A 77 1.57 6.36 -1.46
CA SER A 77 2.35 6.17 -2.69
C SER A 77 2.82 7.50 -3.28
N PHE A 78 1.94 8.50 -3.29
CA PHE A 78 2.28 9.84 -3.77
C PHE A 78 3.45 10.46 -2.99
N THR A 79 3.47 10.34 -1.66
CA THR A 79 4.56 10.88 -0.83
C THR A 79 5.90 10.22 -1.15
N VAL A 80 5.93 8.88 -1.30
CA VAL A 80 7.15 8.15 -1.66
C VAL A 80 7.59 8.45 -3.10
N GLU A 81 6.65 8.48 -4.06
CA GLU A 81 6.94 8.81 -5.45
C GLU A 81 7.44 10.26 -5.60
N ALA A 82 6.89 11.21 -4.82
CA ALA A 82 7.34 12.59 -4.79
C ALA A 82 8.79 12.71 -4.28
N ALA A 83 9.15 11.99 -3.22
CA ALA A 83 10.52 11.95 -2.72
C ALA A 83 11.48 11.35 -3.76
N LEU A 84 11.10 10.25 -4.43
CA LEU A 84 11.90 9.67 -5.52
C LEU A 84 12.10 10.63 -6.70
N ALA A 85 11.07 11.39 -7.04
CA ALA A 85 11.13 12.33 -8.17
C ALA A 85 12.08 13.53 -7.93
N THR A 86 12.50 13.78 -6.69
CA THR A 86 13.48 14.84 -6.35
C THR A 86 14.93 14.38 -6.49
N THR A 87 15.17 13.11 -6.82
CA THR A 87 16.51 12.51 -6.87
C THR A 87 16.73 11.75 -8.18
N ASP A 88 18.01 11.58 -8.56
CA ASP A 88 18.41 10.74 -9.69
C ASP A 88 18.68 9.28 -9.25
N THR A 89 18.20 8.88 -8.08
CA THR A 89 18.41 7.54 -7.51
C THR A 89 17.80 6.46 -8.41
N PRO A 90 18.58 5.45 -8.84
CA PRO A 90 18.04 4.34 -9.61
C PRO A 90 17.00 3.59 -8.81
N HIS A 91 15.77 3.53 -9.31
CA HIS A 91 14.66 2.88 -8.60
C HIS A 91 13.72 2.12 -9.53
N CYS A 92 12.95 1.22 -8.94
CA CYS A 92 11.85 0.54 -9.61
C CYS A 92 10.64 0.48 -8.68
N ILE A 93 9.48 0.83 -9.21
CA ILE A 93 8.21 0.68 -8.51
C ILE A 93 7.46 -0.51 -9.10
N VAL A 94 7.27 -1.54 -8.29
CA VAL A 94 6.57 -2.77 -8.65
C VAL A 94 5.16 -2.70 -8.07
N LYS A 95 4.14 -2.77 -8.94
CA LYS A 95 2.72 -2.76 -8.54
C LYS A 95 2.03 -4.06 -8.96
N GLY A 96 1.11 -4.53 -8.13
CA GLY A 96 0.26 -5.68 -8.44
C GLY A 96 0.83 -7.03 -7.97
N PHE A 97 0.60 -8.10 -8.72
CA PHE A 97 0.91 -9.46 -8.29
C PHE A 97 2.37 -9.85 -8.55
N VAL A 98 3.07 -10.29 -7.51
CA VAL A 98 4.47 -10.72 -7.56
C VAL A 98 4.61 -12.11 -6.95
N ARG A 99 5.27 -13.03 -7.67
CA ARG A 99 5.68 -14.35 -7.16
C ARG A 99 7.11 -14.30 -6.64
N ALA A 100 7.49 -15.29 -5.83
CA ALA A 100 8.84 -15.41 -5.27
C ALA A 100 9.96 -15.34 -6.33
N THR A 101 9.75 -15.94 -7.51
CA THR A 101 10.72 -15.86 -8.62
C THR A 101 10.88 -14.45 -9.17
N GLY A 102 9.77 -13.71 -9.34
CA GLY A 102 9.79 -12.31 -9.75
C GLY A 102 10.41 -11.41 -8.69
N LEU A 103 10.09 -11.64 -7.42
CA LEU A 103 10.71 -10.95 -6.30
C LEU A 103 12.25 -11.15 -6.30
N TYR A 104 12.71 -12.40 -6.45
CA TYR A 104 14.14 -12.72 -6.47
C TYR A 104 14.87 -12.03 -7.62
N LYS A 105 14.28 -12.02 -8.83
CA LYS A 105 14.81 -11.29 -9.99
C LYS A 105 14.92 -9.79 -9.74
N LYS A 106 13.88 -9.17 -9.16
CA LYS A 106 13.93 -7.73 -8.83
C LYS A 106 14.93 -7.41 -7.73
N LEU A 107 15.06 -8.23 -6.71
CA LEU A 107 16.12 -8.09 -5.69
C LEU A 107 17.51 -8.20 -6.31
N TRP A 108 17.74 -9.12 -7.25
CA TRP A 108 18.99 -9.22 -8.00
C TRP A 108 19.28 -7.96 -8.82
N GLN A 109 18.29 -7.46 -9.56
CA GLN A 109 18.44 -6.29 -10.43
C GLN A 109 18.78 -5.03 -9.63
N TYR A 110 18.19 -4.85 -8.47
CA TYR A 110 18.38 -3.68 -7.60
C TYR A 110 19.27 -3.95 -6.37
N ARG A 111 20.18 -4.94 -6.45
CA ARG A 111 20.99 -5.38 -5.33
C ARG A 111 22.09 -4.41 -4.89
N HIS A 112 22.49 -3.47 -5.71
CA HIS A 112 23.62 -2.58 -5.42
C HIS A 112 23.21 -1.43 -4.49
N ALA A 113 24.16 -0.98 -3.68
CA ALA A 113 23.98 0.22 -2.85
C ALA A 113 23.56 1.42 -3.70
N GLY A 114 22.68 2.24 -3.16
CA GLY A 114 22.07 3.39 -3.87
C GLY A 114 20.93 3.03 -4.80
N ASN A 115 20.55 1.75 -4.96
CA ASN A 115 19.35 1.36 -5.68
C ASN A 115 18.17 1.21 -4.73
N VAL A 116 16.99 1.62 -5.16
CA VAL A 116 15.74 1.55 -4.39
C VAL A 116 14.70 0.68 -5.11
N LEU A 117 14.16 -0.30 -4.40
CA LEU A 117 13.09 -1.16 -4.88
C LEU A 117 11.82 -0.88 -4.07
N VAL A 118 10.78 -0.40 -4.74
CA VAL A 118 9.49 -0.09 -4.11
C VAL A 118 8.46 -1.13 -4.51
N PHE A 119 7.81 -1.75 -3.54
CA PHE A 119 6.64 -2.60 -3.72
C PHE A 119 5.40 -1.82 -3.29
N ASP A 120 4.57 -1.40 -4.25
CA ASP A 120 3.36 -0.61 -4.01
C ASP A 120 2.12 -1.44 -4.36
N ASP A 121 1.28 -1.72 -3.36
CA ASP A 121 0.11 -2.61 -3.46
C ASP A 121 0.46 -4.01 -4.02
N ALA A 122 1.70 -4.49 -3.79
CA ALA A 122 2.17 -5.81 -4.21
C ALA A 122 2.01 -6.85 -3.07
N ASP A 123 0.90 -6.81 -2.35
CA ASP A 123 0.66 -7.54 -1.10
C ASP A 123 0.77 -9.07 -1.23
N SER A 124 0.72 -9.62 -2.46
CA SER A 124 0.93 -11.05 -2.71
C SER A 124 2.24 -11.61 -2.14
N ILE A 125 3.28 -10.77 -2.00
CA ILE A 125 4.57 -11.15 -1.42
C ILE A 125 4.48 -11.45 0.09
N PHE A 126 3.50 -10.88 0.78
CA PHE A 126 3.29 -11.10 2.21
C PHE A 126 2.48 -12.37 2.54
N PHE A 127 1.92 -13.05 1.53
CA PHE A 127 1.10 -14.26 1.71
C PHE A 127 1.77 -15.54 1.19
N ASP A 128 3.03 -15.43 0.78
CA ASP A 128 3.86 -16.53 0.29
C ASP A 128 5.10 -16.72 1.18
N ASP A 129 5.22 -17.90 1.81
CA ASP A 129 6.29 -18.22 2.75
C ASP A 129 7.69 -18.05 2.12
N VAL A 130 7.83 -18.36 0.83
CA VAL A 130 9.11 -18.22 0.11
C VAL A 130 9.46 -16.74 -0.07
N SER A 131 8.51 -15.94 -0.51
CA SER A 131 8.67 -14.48 -0.64
C SER A 131 9.03 -13.84 0.69
N LEU A 132 8.33 -14.20 1.79
CA LEU A 132 8.63 -13.68 3.13
C LEU A 132 10.04 -14.04 3.60
N ASN A 133 10.55 -15.24 3.28
CA ASN A 133 11.92 -15.61 3.60
C ASN A 133 12.94 -14.80 2.79
N LEU A 134 12.68 -14.54 1.51
CA LEU A 134 13.53 -13.67 0.67
C LEU A 134 13.55 -12.23 1.21
N LEU A 135 12.39 -11.70 1.60
CA LEU A 135 12.27 -10.35 2.17
C LEU A 135 13.02 -10.23 3.50
N LYS A 136 12.89 -11.22 4.40
CA LYS A 136 13.66 -11.23 5.66
C LYS A 136 15.16 -11.21 5.41
N ALA A 137 15.64 -11.93 4.39
CA ALA A 137 17.04 -11.94 4.02
C ALA A 137 17.49 -10.60 3.40
N ALA A 138 16.66 -9.97 2.57
CA ALA A 138 16.95 -8.67 1.96
C ALA A 138 16.91 -7.51 2.97
N CYS A 139 16.08 -7.61 4.00
CA CYS A 139 15.93 -6.58 5.04
C CYS A 139 16.76 -6.86 6.30
N ASP A 140 17.61 -7.90 6.30
CA ASP A 140 18.35 -8.30 7.50
C ASP A 140 19.24 -7.18 8.05
N SER A 141 19.48 -7.20 9.37
CA SER A 141 20.29 -6.20 10.07
C SER A 141 21.80 -6.50 10.05
N THR A 142 22.22 -7.67 9.51
CA THR A 142 23.63 -8.05 9.39
C THR A 142 24.39 -7.15 8.42
N ASP A 143 25.71 -7.06 8.57
CA ASP A 143 26.56 -6.23 7.71
C ASP A 143 26.49 -6.66 6.24
N VAL A 144 26.46 -7.98 5.99
CA VAL A 144 26.31 -8.55 4.65
C VAL A 144 24.97 -9.25 4.55
N ARG A 145 24.00 -8.61 3.90
CA ARG A 145 22.71 -9.23 3.60
C ARG A 145 22.85 -10.18 2.42
N ARG A 146 22.54 -11.45 2.62
CA ARG A 146 22.66 -12.47 1.58
C ARG A 146 21.32 -13.06 1.26
N VAL A 147 20.84 -12.81 0.04
CA VAL A 147 19.58 -13.36 -0.47
C VAL A 147 19.89 -14.63 -1.27
N SER A 148 19.22 -15.73 -0.93
CA SER A 148 19.44 -17.04 -1.56
C SER A 148 18.12 -17.64 -2.00
N TYR A 149 18.08 -18.17 -3.24
CA TYR A 149 16.96 -18.93 -3.78
C TYR A 149 17.49 -20.21 -4.45
N LEU A 150 17.45 -21.30 -3.70
CA LEU A 150 18.05 -22.57 -4.10
C LEU A 150 17.04 -23.44 -4.88
N ALA A 151 16.67 -23.00 -6.08
CA ALA A 151 15.84 -23.74 -7.00
C ALA A 151 16.71 -24.65 -7.92
N GLU A 152 16.12 -25.73 -8.42
CA GLU A 152 16.81 -26.63 -9.34
C GLU A 152 17.08 -25.98 -10.70
N SER A 153 16.10 -25.20 -11.21
CA SER A 153 16.22 -24.47 -12.47
C SER A 153 17.07 -23.22 -12.33
N GLN A 154 17.91 -22.98 -13.32
CA GLN A 154 18.67 -21.74 -13.47
C GLN A 154 17.71 -20.61 -13.83
N MET A 155 17.90 -19.43 -13.22
CA MET A 155 17.14 -18.24 -13.55
C MET A 155 17.98 -17.30 -14.42
N GLU A 156 17.29 -16.63 -15.34
CA GLU A 156 17.87 -15.58 -16.18
C GLU A 156 17.19 -14.24 -15.85
N ASP A 157 17.98 -13.17 -15.94
CA ASP A 157 17.46 -11.80 -15.88
C ASP A 157 16.78 -11.37 -17.19
N GLU A 158 16.38 -10.11 -17.29
CA GLU A 158 15.67 -9.58 -18.45
C GLU A 158 16.58 -9.50 -19.71
N ASP A 159 17.91 -9.47 -19.51
CA ASP A 159 18.93 -9.38 -20.56
C ASP A 159 19.49 -10.78 -20.95
N GLY A 160 18.97 -11.85 -20.36
CA GLY A 160 19.43 -13.22 -20.60
C GLY A 160 20.67 -13.60 -19.77
N GLY A 161 21.08 -12.75 -18.85
CA GLY A 161 22.16 -13.05 -17.91
C GLY A 161 21.74 -14.04 -16.83
N THR A 162 22.64 -14.93 -16.44
CA THR A 162 22.36 -15.90 -15.37
C THR A 162 22.33 -15.21 -14.00
N ILE A 163 21.21 -15.39 -13.29
CA ILE A 163 21.08 -14.97 -11.89
C ILE A 163 21.69 -16.05 -10.98
N PRO A 164 22.68 -15.73 -10.14
CA PRO A 164 23.26 -16.69 -9.20
C PRO A 164 22.23 -17.12 -8.16
N ARG A 165 22.39 -18.33 -7.60
CA ARG A 165 21.47 -18.86 -6.58
C ARG A 165 21.57 -18.14 -5.23
N SER A 166 22.58 -17.30 -5.05
CA SER A 166 22.81 -16.48 -3.86
C SER A 166 23.61 -15.24 -4.22
N PHE A 167 23.26 -14.09 -3.67
CA PHE A 167 23.97 -12.82 -3.89
C PHE A 167 23.90 -11.92 -2.65
N ALA A 168 24.84 -10.98 -2.55
CA ALA A 168 24.79 -9.90 -1.58
C ALA A 168 23.77 -8.85 -2.02
N PHE A 169 22.97 -8.35 -1.10
CA PHE A 169 21.97 -7.32 -1.36
C PHE A 169 22.25 -6.08 -0.51
N ASP A 170 22.64 -4.98 -1.14
CA ASP A 170 22.99 -3.71 -0.50
C ASP A 170 21.98 -2.59 -0.84
N GLY A 171 20.99 -2.89 -1.70
CA GLY A 171 19.93 -1.97 -2.05
C GLY A 171 18.95 -1.69 -0.91
N THR A 172 18.06 -0.72 -1.11
CA THR A 172 16.98 -0.35 -0.19
C THR A 172 15.65 -0.89 -0.68
N VAL A 173 14.80 -1.34 0.26
CA VAL A 173 13.44 -1.81 -0.07
C VAL A 173 12.39 -0.99 0.66
N ILE A 174 11.41 -0.50 -0.09
CA ILE A 174 10.26 0.23 0.44
C ILE A 174 8.99 -0.57 0.12
N PHE A 175 8.19 -0.84 1.14
CA PHE A 175 6.89 -1.49 0.99
C PHE A 175 5.78 -0.49 1.29
N ILE A 176 4.84 -0.35 0.36
CA ILE A 176 3.62 0.43 0.56
C ILE A 176 2.45 -0.55 0.46
N THR A 177 1.74 -0.73 1.54
CA THR A 177 0.70 -1.76 1.63
C THR A 177 -0.58 -1.21 2.26
N ASN A 178 -1.69 -1.86 1.92
CA ASN A 178 -2.97 -1.67 2.60
C ASN A 178 -3.23 -2.79 3.63
N PHE A 179 -2.28 -3.70 3.80
CA PHE A 179 -2.35 -4.79 4.76
C PHE A 179 -1.87 -4.30 6.14
N ASP A 180 -2.69 -4.55 7.16
CA ASP A 180 -2.38 -4.23 8.55
C ASP A 180 -1.62 -5.39 9.18
N MET A 181 -0.29 -5.22 9.31
CA MET A 181 0.57 -6.25 9.90
C MET A 181 0.38 -6.33 11.41
N ASP A 182 0.13 -5.22 12.10
CA ASP A 182 -0.09 -5.19 13.54
C ASP A 182 -1.38 -5.93 13.89
N GLU A 183 -2.49 -5.65 13.17
CA GLU A 183 -3.74 -6.39 13.36
C GLU A 183 -3.56 -7.89 13.07
N ALA A 184 -2.79 -8.24 12.03
CA ALA A 184 -2.53 -9.63 11.70
C ALA A 184 -1.72 -10.36 12.80
N ILE A 185 -0.75 -9.68 13.40
CA ILE A 185 0.05 -10.18 14.52
C ILE A 185 -0.85 -10.35 15.76
N GLU A 186 -1.63 -9.33 16.12
CA GLU A 186 -2.52 -9.35 17.28
C GLU A 186 -3.58 -10.44 17.21
N ARG A 187 -4.09 -10.74 16.01
CA ARG A 187 -5.09 -11.79 15.78
C ARG A 187 -4.51 -13.19 15.64
N GLY A 188 -3.21 -13.38 15.77
CA GLY A 188 -2.56 -14.69 15.63
C GLY A 188 -2.64 -15.24 14.21
N HIS A 189 -2.36 -14.42 13.18
CA HIS A 189 -2.34 -14.89 11.80
C HIS A 189 -1.28 -15.99 11.62
N ARG A 190 -1.53 -16.99 10.74
CA ARG A 190 -0.59 -18.12 10.53
C ARG A 190 0.84 -17.70 10.14
N LEU A 191 1.02 -16.48 9.62
CA LEU A 191 2.30 -15.89 9.20
C LEU A 191 2.80 -14.82 10.19
N GLU A 192 2.22 -14.73 11.41
CA GLU A 192 2.54 -13.69 12.38
C GLU A 192 4.03 -13.60 12.69
N GLU A 193 4.71 -14.75 12.82
CA GLU A 193 6.16 -14.78 13.09
C GLU A 193 6.99 -14.18 11.93
N HIS A 194 6.53 -14.33 10.69
CA HIS A 194 7.15 -13.67 9.55
C HIS A 194 6.92 -12.15 9.57
N PHE A 195 5.72 -11.70 9.94
CA PHE A 195 5.41 -10.27 10.04
C PHE A 195 6.18 -9.62 11.18
N LYS A 196 6.23 -10.22 12.36
CA LYS A 196 7.07 -9.77 13.48
C LYS A 196 8.54 -9.63 13.05
N ALA A 197 9.05 -10.62 12.32
CA ALA A 197 10.42 -10.60 11.82
C ALA A 197 10.68 -9.51 10.77
N LEU A 198 9.72 -9.17 9.91
CA LEU A 198 9.84 -8.07 8.95
C LEU A 198 9.74 -6.71 9.64
N VAL A 199 8.74 -6.52 10.50
CA VAL A 199 8.56 -5.28 11.27
C VAL A 199 9.78 -4.98 12.13
N SER A 200 10.45 -6.00 12.70
CA SER A 200 11.69 -5.80 13.47
C SER A 200 12.91 -5.41 12.64
N ARG A 201 12.90 -5.63 11.32
CA ARG A 201 14.00 -5.35 10.40
C ARG A 201 13.82 -4.11 9.55
N ALA A 202 12.61 -3.57 9.51
CA ALA A 202 12.25 -2.40 8.70
C ALA A 202 11.75 -1.27 9.60
N HIS A 203 11.89 -0.04 9.15
CA HIS A 203 11.18 1.08 9.76
C HIS A 203 9.69 0.98 9.38
N TYR A 204 8.88 0.56 10.34
CA TYR A 204 7.43 0.38 10.16
C TYR A 204 6.68 1.65 10.54
N ILE A 205 5.91 2.19 9.62
CA ILE A 205 5.03 3.32 9.88
C ILE A 205 3.58 2.93 9.60
N ASP A 206 2.76 2.99 10.66
CA ASP A 206 1.32 2.79 10.57
C ASP A 206 0.62 4.12 10.28
N MET A 207 0.01 4.19 9.08
CA MET A 207 -0.80 5.31 8.62
C MET A 207 -2.30 5.09 8.89
N ALA A 208 -2.66 4.18 9.80
CA ALA A 208 -4.05 3.87 10.12
C ALA A 208 -4.83 5.10 10.55
N MET A 209 -6.03 5.20 10.02
CA MET A 209 -7.04 6.19 10.39
C MET A 209 -8.18 5.46 11.07
N LYS A 210 -8.51 5.86 12.29
CA LYS A 210 -9.45 5.12 13.14
C LYS A 210 -10.90 5.51 12.91
N THR A 211 -11.15 6.74 12.48
CA THR A 211 -12.50 7.30 12.36
C THR A 211 -12.76 7.87 10.96
N ARG A 212 -14.03 7.93 10.55
CA ARG A 212 -14.42 8.63 9.30
C ARG A 212 -13.96 10.09 9.30
N ARG A 213 -13.98 10.74 10.48
CA ARG A 213 -13.52 12.10 10.68
C ARG A 213 -12.06 12.28 10.30
N ASP A 214 -11.18 11.32 10.64
CA ASP A 214 -9.76 11.35 10.25
C ASP A 214 -9.60 11.37 8.72
N TYR A 215 -10.39 10.55 8.01
CA TYR A 215 -10.38 10.53 6.54
C TYR A 215 -10.82 11.86 5.93
N VAL A 216 -11.89 12.46 6.46
CA VAL A 216 -12.39 13.75 5.98
C VAL A 216 -11.37 14.86 6.22
N ILE A 217 -10.77 14.89 7.41
CA ILE A 217 -9.73 15.88 7.74
C ILE A 217 -8.53 15.69 6.80
N ARG A 218 -8.09 14.44 6.55
CA ARG A 218 -7.00 14.17 5.61
C ARG A 218 -7.33 14.63 4.20
N ILE A 219 -8.54 14.37 3.72
CA ILE A 219 -8.98 14.85 2.41
C ILE A 219 -8.91 16.37 2.35
N LYS A 220 -9.42 17.07 3.37
CA LYS A 220 -9.40 18.53 3.44
C LYS A 220 -7.97 19.09 3.47
N GLN A 221 -7.05 18.44 4.20
CA GLN A 221 -5.63 18.80 4.19
C GLN A 221 -5.06 18.78 2.77
N VAL A 222 -5.15 17.63 2.11
CA VAL A 222 -4.50 17.42 0.80
C VAL A 222 -5.11 18.29 -0.29
N VAL A 223 -6.43 18.52 -0.24
CA VAL A 223 -7.10 19.46 -1.15
C VAL A 223 -6.66 20.90 -0.83
N GLY A 224 -6.67 21.30 0.44
CA GLY A 224 -6.22 22.62 0.87
C GLY A 224 -4.74 22.88 0.56
N ASP A 225 -3.90 21.85 0.58
CA ASP A 225 -2.49 21.91 0.17
C ASP A 225 -2.32 22.00 -1.37
N GLY A 226 -3.43 22.05 -2.12
CA GLY A 226 -3.45 22.37 -3.56
C GLY A 226 -3.53 21.20 -4.52
N MET A 227 -3.96 20.01 -4.06
CA MET A 227 -4.08 18.82 -4.93
C MET A 227 -4.92 19.08 -6.19
N LEU A 228 -6.08 19.70 -6.05
CA LEU A 228 -6.97 20.01 -7.18
C LEU A 228 -6.43 21.15 -8.03
N LYS A 229 -5.84 22.16 -7.40
CA LYS A 229 -5.19 23.27 -8.10
C LYS A 229 -4.04 22.80 -8.98
N ALA A 230 -3.21 21.89 -8.50
CA ALA A 230 -2.12 21.27 -9.27
C ALA A 230 -2.63 20.51 -10.51
N GLN A 231 -3.88 20.00 -10.46
CA GLN A 231 -4.56 19.34 -11.57
C GLN A 231 -5.33 20.32 -12.48
N GLY A 232 -5.19 21.63 -12.27
CA GLY A 232 -5.80 22.68 -13.08
C GLY A 232 -7.26 22.96 -12.78
N TYR A 233 -7.76 22.62 -11.59
CA TYR A 233 -9.10 23.03 -11.13
C TYR A 233 -9.04 24.44 -10.54
N SER A 234 -10.07 25.25 -10.85
CA SER A 234 -10.27 26.57 -10.25
C SER A 234 -10.76 26.46 -8.80
N ALA A 235 -10.64 27.55 -8.04
CA ALA A 235 -11.17 27.63 -6.67
C ALA A 235 -12.69 27.40 -6.60
N ILE A 236 -13.44 27.80 -7.63
CA ILE A 236 -14.89 27.57 -7.71
C ILE A 236 -15.17 26.05 -7.88
N GLU A 237 -14.44 25.40 -8.79
CA GLU A 237 -14.62 23.96 -8.99
C GLU A 237 -14.20 23.17 -7.76
N GLU A 238 -13.13 23.55 -7.09
CA GLU A 238 -12.69 22.95 -5.83
C GLU A 238 -13.77 23.09 -4.74
N ALA A 239 -14.37 24.29 -4.59
CA ALA A 239 -15.44 24.52 -3.65
C ALA A 239 -16.68 23.67 -3.95
N ASP A 240 -17.08 23.53 -5.22
CA ASP A 240 -18.20 22.69 -5.64
C ASP A 240 -17.94 21.21 -5.31
N ILE A 241 -16.72 20.72 -5.61
CA ILE A 241 -16.31 19.33 -5.35
C ILE A 241 -16.34 19.05 -3.84
N MET A 242 -15.70 19.91 -3.04
CA MET A 242 -15.63 19.73 -1.59
C MET A 242 -17.01 19.87 -0.93
N SER A 243 -17.87 20.77 -1.40
CA SER A 243 -19.25 20.89 -0.95
C SER A 243 -20.06 19.61 -1.22
N PHE A 244 -19.84 18.95 -2.37
CA PHE A 244 -20.45 17.65 -2.65
C PHE A 244 -19.96 16.57 -1.69
N ILE A 245 -18.64 16.47 -1.46
CA ILE A 245 -18.01 15.51 -0.54
C ILE A 245 -18.58 15.69 0.88
N ASP A 246 -18.62 16.92 1.41
CA ASP A 246 -19.11 17.23 2.75
C ASP A 246 -20.60 16.88 2.91
N ARG A 247 -21.42 17.22 1.93
CA ARG A 247 -22.88 16.91 1.99
C ARG A 247 -23.20 15.42 1.90
N HIS A 248 -22.35 14.64 1.26
CA HIS A 248 -22.58 13.21 1.00
C HIS A 248 -21.61 12.30 1.71
N GLU A 249 -20.85 12.82 2.67
CA GLU A 249 -19.82 12.07 3.41
C GLU A 249 -20.32 10.70 3.89
N ALA A 250 -21.49 10.65 4.51
CA ALA A 250 -22.05 9.42 5.07
C ALA A 250 -22.41 8.37 4.00
N ASP A 251 -22.78 8.83 2.81
CA ASP A 251 -23.29 7.99 1.72
C ASP A 251 -22.19 7.58 0.75
N LEU A 252 -21.03 8.23 0.76
CA LEU A 252 -19.93 7.89 -0.12
C LEU A 252 -19.49 6.42 0.04
N ARG A 253 -19.21 5.76 -1.10
CA ARG A 253 -18.74 4.37 -1.12
C ARG A 253 -17.40 4.21 -0.42
N GLU A 254 -16.54 5.24 -0.51
CA GLU A 254 -15.24 5.33 0.16
C GLU A 254 -14.93 6.79 0.51
N LEU A 255 -14.14 6.99 1.56
CA LEU A 255 -13.55 8.29 1.90
C LEU A 255 -12.06 8.22 1.53
N SER A 256 -11.70 8.84 0.40
CA SER A 256 -10.34 8.79 -0.14
C SER A 256 -10.09 9.94 -1.10
N LEU A 257 -8.82 10.27 -1.35
CA LEU A 257 -8.43 11.23 -2.39
C LEU A 257 -8.84 10.74 -3.79
N ARG A 258 -8.90 9.42 -4.00
CA ARG A 258 -9.41 8.84 -5.26
C ARG A 258 -10.87 9.21 -5.49
N MET A 259 -11.69 9.26 -4.43
CA MET A 259 -13.07 9.70 -4.50
C MET A 259 -13.17 11.18 -4.89
N VAL A 260 -12.33 12.03 -4.31
CA VAL A 260 -12.26 13.45 -4.70
C VAL A 260 -11.94 13.60 -6.19
N ILE A 261 -10.94 12.85 -6.70
CA ILE A 261 -10.57 12.87 -8.12
C ILE A 261 -11.73 12.38 -9.01
N LYS A 262 -12.47 11.33 -8.59
CA LYS A 262 -13.66 10.86 -9.33
C LYS A 262 -14.72 11.95 -9.44
N VAL A 263 -15.06 12.62 -8.33
CA VAL A 263 -16.02 13.72 -8.32
C VAL A 263 -15.50 14.89 -9.18
N ALA A 264 -14.24 15.22 -9.06
CA ALA A 264 -13.59 16.28 -9.83
C ALA A 264 -13.65 16.03 -11.34
N SER A 265 -13.41 14.80 -11.78
CA SER A 265 -13.52 14.42 -13.19
C SER A 265 -14.96 14.60 -13.73
N LEU A 266 -15.96 14.28 -12.93
CA LEU A 266 -17.37 14.50 -13.28
C LEU A 266 -17.72 15.99 -13.35
N ARG A 267 -17.21 16.80 -12.39
CA ARG A 267 -17.39 18.27 -12.40
C ARG A 267 -16.79 18.89 -13.66
N ARG A 268 -15.60 18.45 -14.08
CA ARG A 268 -14.95 18.93 -15.31
C ARG A 268 -15.71 18.49 -16.58
N SER A 269 -16.18 17.24 -16.62
CA SER A 269 -16.85 16.69 -17.80
C SER A 269 -18.26 17.27 -18.04
N ASN A 270 -19.02 17.53 -16.97
CA ASN A 270 -20.38 18.06 -17.08
C ASN A 270 -20.76 18.89 -15.85
N PRO A 271 -20.37 20.17 -15.82
CA PRO A 271 -20.62 21.06 -14.68
C PRO A 271 -22.09 21.13 -14.24
N ALA A 272 -23.01 21.09 -15.18
CA ALA A 272 -24.45 21.22 -14.88
C ALA A 272 -25.10 19.96 -14.27
N LYS A 273 -24.51 18.77 -14.48
CA LYS A 273 -25.09 17.49 -14.07
C LYS A 273 -24.18 16.67 -13.14
N PHE A 274 -22.99 17.19 -12.78
CA PHE A 274 -21.99 16.41 -12.04
C PHE A 274 -22.52 15.85 -10.72
N GLU A 275 -23.31 16.62 -9.96
CA GLU A 275 -23.87 16.16 -8.69
C GLU A 275 -24.78 14.94 -8.86
N LYS A 276 -25.65 14.97 -9.89
CA LYS A 276 -26.51 13.82 -10.18
C LYS A 276 -25.69 12.59 -10.58
N MET A 277 -24.65 12.80 -11.40
CA MET A 277 -23.74 11.73 -11.84
C MET A 277 -22.96 11.18 -10.64
N ALA A 278 -22.41 12.06 -9.81
CA ALA A 278 -21.64 11.69 -8.61
C ALA A 278 -22.50 10.95 -7.58
N LYS A 279 -23.76 11.35 -7.35
CA LYS A 279 -24.68 10.61 -6.48
C LYS A 279 -24.86 9.16 -6.94
N VAL A 280 -25.04 8.94 -8.23
CA VAL A 280 -25.27 7.59 -8.77
C VAL A 280 -24.01 6.73 -8.74
N THR A 281 -22.84 7.32 -9.03
CA THR A 281 -21.59 6.55 -9.21
C THR A 281 -20.75 6.47 -7.94
N CYS A 282 -20.75 7.52 -7.11
CA CYS A 282 -19.89 7.66 -5.95
C CYS A 282 -20.58 7.33 -4.62
N CYS A 283 -21.93 7.45 -4.54
CA CYS A 283 -22.67 7.14 -3.33
C CYS A 283 -23.23 5.70 -3.34
N LYS A 284 -23.50 5.17 -2.14
CA LYS A 284 -24.23 3.92 -1.95
C LYS A 284 -25.68 4.13 -2.37
N ALA A 285 -26.30 3.13 -3.00
CA ALA A 285 -27.73 3.20 -3.26
C ALA A 285 -28.50 3.21 -1.92
N SER A 286 -29.46 4.11 -1.79
CA SER A 286 -30.41 4.07 -0.66
C SER A 286 -31.15 2.73 -0.73
N ARG A 287 -31.01 1.93 0.31
CA ARG A 287 -31.81 0.69 0.47
C ARG A 287 -33.15 1.00 1.06
#